data_1c715c4c38b1b30a5db930351d15962a
#
_entry.id   1c715c4c38b1b30a5db930351d15962a
#
_cell.length_a   1.000
_cell.length_b   1.000
_cell.length_c   1.000
_cell.angle_alpha   90.00
_cell.angle_beta   90.00
_cell.angle_gamma   90.00
#
_symmetry.space_group_name_H-M   'P 1'
#
loop_
_entity.id
_entity.type
_entity.pdbx_description
1 polymer ?
#
loop_
_entity_poly.entity_id
_entity_poly.type
_entity_poly.pdbx_seq_one_letter_code
_entity_poly.pdbx_strand_id
1 'polypeptide(L)'
;MKLLSALIVSAIATLGLSCERAPDLAPYEGLYAKGSLDLVTVSLGDQGLTARPLFWRSVQLLRQSGADTFYVVDRGDRSLIFTRSGDGTISGMNTAGLGPDGFYRRVADEEKPAIMGLLGGDAAWAARELIADTSVRPEELLSVARQFLGLWPSKAMSAEKFIAELARAFPRDDRILSTWADAHVALGQRSRGKELYEQAIAINPANAEAALALVRLGVRRPERKKDALQISFSLEELFEPATDREISLIWEEWGRRDLAPVDWHEVERLEMTIAGLESNVRIMAHRVQGDLHYGAIVVPHGAGSDVRPVMIEARGVSWDYKAFDLERNFRLPVILGDRGKDFVYVIPSFRGERMTIQGREYRSEGDRTDAWDGATDDALALLELALRTTPEADSARIGIFGQSRGGSVALLAAIRDKRIRAVVSWCGPVDWFTHMGSGGWSLQEIVQEGLSLNAVPPEPGGQFIERYLRRSNPEEQTLRFARHRMIASSPLYFLEHLPRVLCSYGREDMMVPVVNAESLIQAFRGSPERECRIVEGAGHDLEWAEARATRAFLVRTLLSADVR
;
A
#
# COMPACT_ATOMS: atom_id res chain seq x y z
N MET A 1 -20.24 21.58 49.11
CA MET A 1 -20.29 21.06 47.73
C MET A 1 -21.29 21.74 46.81
N LYS A 2 -22.40 22.28 47.27
CA LYS A 2 -23.40 22.98 46.42
C LYS A 2 -23.02 24.44 46.04
N LEU A 3 -22.10 25.11 46.73
CA LEU A 3 -21.66 26.46 46.41
C LEU A 3 -20.52 26.50 45.36
N LEU A 4 -19.73 25.44 45.20
CA LEU A 4 -18.67 25.37 44.20
C LEU A 4 -19.22 25.14 42.78
N SER A 5 -20.34 24.40 42.65
CA SER A 5 -20.98 24.18 41.35
C SER A 5 -21.64 25.43 40.76
N ALA A 6 -22.13 26.33 41.61
CA ALA A 6 -22.78 27.57 41.17
C ALA A 6 -21.75 28.63 40.67
N LEU A 7 -20.55 28.61 41.19
CA LEU A 7 -19.45 29.53 40.75
C LEU A 7 -18.85 29.11 39.43
N ILE A 8 -18.78 27.81 39.10
CA ILE A 8 -18.29 27.32 37.82
C ILE A 8 -19.28 27.62 36.69
N VAL A 9 -20.58 27.49 36.92
CA VAL A 9 -21.61 27.82 35.93
C VAL A 9 -21.68 29.35 35.66
N SER A 10 -21.41 30.21 36.67
CA SER A 10 -21.42 31.65 36.49
C SER A 10 -20.13 32.18 35.79
N ALA A 11 -18.99 31.49 35.93
CA ALA A 11 -17.76 31.86 35.26
C ALA A 11 -17.74 31.53 33.75
N ILE A 12 -18.47 30.48 33.34
CA ILE A 12 -18.62 30.12 31.93
C ILE A 12 -19.54 31.09 31.18
N ALA A 13 -20.52 31.69 31.86
CA ALA A 13 -21.46 32.66 31.27
C ALA A 13 -20.83 34.06 31.04
N THR A 14 -19.70 34.37 31.70
CA THR A 14 -19.07 35.69 31.62
C THR A 14 -17.89 35.72 30.60
N LEU A 15 -17.44 34.59 30.07
CA LEU A 15 -16.32 34.53 29.15
C LEU A 15 -16.70 34.57 27.66
N GLY A 16 -17.99 34.73 27.32
CA GLY A 16 -18.44 34.89 25.93
C GLY A 16 -18.01 33.74 25.00
N LEU A 17 -17.66 32.57 25.55
CA LEU A 17 -17.46 31.38 24.75
C LEU A 17 -18.84 30.93 24.28
N SER A 18 -19.19 31.34 23.06
CA SER A 18 -20.26 30.71 22.32
C SER A 18 -19.96 29.21 22.29
N CYS A 19 -20.73 28.43 23.01
CA CYS A 19 -20.76 26.99 22.83
C CYS A 19 -21.34 26.78 21.41
N GLU A 20 -20.48 26.81 20.38
CA GLU A 20 -20.92 26.39 19.05
C GLU A 20 -21.46 24.98 19.23
N ARG A 21 -22.74 24.82 19.00
CA ARG A 21 -23.39 23.52 19.00
C ARG A 21 -22.64 22.67 18.00
N ALA A 22 -22.13 21.51 18.43
CA ALA A 22 -21.51 20.56 17.52
C ALA A 22 -22.40 20.43 16.27
N PRO A 23 -21.86 20.49 15.07
CA PRO A 23 -22.64 20.44 13.84
C PRO A 23 -23.49 19.17 13.82
N ASP A 24 -24.76 19.30 13.44
CA ASP A 24 -25.62 18.15 13.21
C ASP A 24 -25.18 17.44 11.92
N LEU A 25 -24.55 16.29 12.07
CA LEU A 25 -24.00 15.50 10.96
C LEU A 25 -25.00 14.42 10.45
N ALA A 26 -26.11 14.19 11.13
CA ALA A 26 -27.10 13.18 10.77
C ALA A 26 -27.68 13.37 9.35
N PRO A 27 -27.92 14.59 8.84
CA PRO A 27 -28.45 14.78 7.49
C PRO A 27 -27.57 14.20 6.35
N TYR A 28 -26.27 14.02 6.58
CA TYR A 28 -25.32 13.52 5.58
C TYR A 28 -25.27 11.99 5.51
N GLU A 29 -25.80 11.30 6.50
CA GLU A 29 -25.84 9.84 6.54
C GLU A 29 -26.70 9.30 5.39
N GLY A 30 -26.23 8.27 4.70
CA GLY A 30 -26.96 7.64 3.62
C GLY A 30 -26.10 6.88 2.64
N LEU A 31 -26.76 6.32 1.63
CA LEU A 31 -26.16 5.66 0.49
C LEU A 31 -26.18 6.61 -0.71
N TYR A 32 -25.07 6.70 -1.42
CA TYR A 32 -24.90 7.56 -2.58
C TYR A 32 -24.41 6.74 -3.77
N ALA A 33 -25.01 6.95 -4.94
CA ALA A 33 -24.74 6.17 -6.14
C ALA A 33 -24.36 7.06 -7.35
N LYS A 34 -23.38 6.59 -8.12
CA LYS A 34 -23.04 7.11 -9.44
C LYS A 34 -23.12 5.95 -10.45
N GLY A 35 -24.17 5.98 -11.31
CA GLY A 35 -24.49 4.81 -12.12
C GLY A 35 -24.84 3.58 -11.29
N SER A 36 -24.68 2.41 -11.85
CA SER A 36 -25.11 1.14 -11.29
C SER A 36 -24.04 0.41 -10.46
N LEU A 37 -22.79 0.80 -10.59
CA LEU A 37 -21.64 0.10 -10.00
C LEU A 37 -20.95 0.88 -8.87
N ASP A 38 -21.01 2.20 -8.88
CA ASP A 38 -20.27 3.02 -7.95
C ASP A 38 -21.15 3.49 -6.80
N LEU A 39 -20.89 2.99 -5.60
CA LEU A 39 -21.59 3.35 -4.38
C LEU A 39 -20.63 3.84 -3.31
N VAL A 40 -21.10 4.81 -2.52
CA VAL A 40 -20.44 5.26 -1.30
C VAL A 40 -21.47 5.26 -0.17
N THR A 41 -21.18 4.54 0.91
CA THR A 41 -21.95 4.62 2.15
C THR A 41 -21.34 5.69 3.04
N VAL A 42 -22.15 6.63 3.50
CA VAL A 42 -21.79 7.64 4.51
C VAL A 42 -22.52 7.30 5.79
N SER A 43 -21.80 7.14 6.88
CA SER A 43 -22.33 6.73 8.18
C SER A 43 -21.84 7.64 9.30
N LEU A 44 -22.71 7.89 10.28
CA LEU A 44 -22.36 8.63 11.49
C LEU A 44 -22.01 7.64 12.61
N GLY A 45 -20.80 7.75 13.14
CA GLY A 45 -20.32 6.94 14.26
C GLY A 45 -19.83 7.80 15.42
N ASP A 46 -19.30 7.15 16.46
CA ASP A 46 -18.82 7.83 17.69
C ASP A 46 -17.68 8.84 17.43
N GLN A 47 -16.95 8.68 16.36
CA GLN A 47 -15.83 9.56 15.98
C GLN A 47 -16.20 10.62 14.94
N GLY A 48 -17.45 10.67 14.49
CA GLY A 48 -17.96 11.56 13.46
C GLY A 48 -18.43 10.86 12.21
N LEU A 49 -18.50 11.62 11.11
CA LEU A 49 -18.95 11.12 9.82
C LEU A 49 -17.85 10.30 9.14
N THR A 50 -18.24 9.20 8.53
CA THR A 50 -17.34 8.30 7.80
C THR A 50 -17.90 8.02 6.42
N ALA A 51 -17.01 7.75 5.44
CA ALA A 51 -17.40 7.33 4.10
C ALA A 51 -16.69 6.02 3.73
N ARG A 52 -17.42 5.13 3.05
CA ARG A 52 -16.90 3.87 2.55
C ARG A 52 -17.37 3.61 1.12
N PRO A 53 -16.50 3.76 0.12
CA PRO A 53 -16.77 3.25 -1.21
C PRO A 53 -17.00 1.74 -1.21
N LEU A 54 -17.85 1.22 -2.09
CA LEU A 54 -18.35 -0.16 -2.07
C LEU A 54 -17.23 -1.22 -2.01
N PHE A 55 -16.15 -1.02 -2.77
CA PHE A 55 -15.05 -1.97 -2.86
C PHE A 55 -13.86 -1.62 -1.97
N TRP A 56 -14.04 -0.72 -1.01
CA TRP A 56 -13.00 -0.41 -0.04
C TRP A 56 -13.27 -1.16 1.26
N ARG A 57 -12.25 -1.83 1.78
CA ARG A 57 -12.33 -2.47 3.11
C ARG A 57 -12.32 -1.46 4.23
N SER A 58 -11.59 -0.37 4.05
CA SER A 58 -11.44 0.67 5.04
C SER A 58 -12.53 1.72 4.96
N VAL A 59 -12.93 2.17 6.14
CA VAL A 59 -13.86 3.28 6.35
C VAL A 59 -13.03 4.56 6.46
N GLN A 60 -13.37 5.58 5.68
CA GLN A 60 -12.65 6.85 5.67
C GLN A 60 -13.32 7.83 6.63
N LEU A 61 -12.59 8.31 7.65
CA LEU A 61 -13.08 9.34 8.55
C LEU A 61 -13.12 10.70 7.83
N LEU A 62 -14.22 11.43 7.99
CA LEU A 62 -14.44 12.72 7.35
C LEU A 62 -14.32 13.85 8.38
N ARG A 63 -13.66 14.93 8.00
CA ARG A 63 -13.61 16.17 8.75
C ARG A 63 -14.29 17.28 7.98
N GLN A 64 -15.22 17.96 8.61
CA GLN A 64 -15.92 19.11 8.03
C GLN A 64 -14.97 20.29 7.88
N SER A 65 -14.98 20.93 6.70
CA SER A 65 -14.20 22.14 6.40
C SER A 65 -15.07 23.32 5.97
N GLY A 66 -16.34 23.08 5.70
CA GLY A 66 -17.34 24.08 5.32
C GLY A 66 -18.73 23.56 5.59
N ALA A 67 -19.79 24.33 5.27
CA ALA A 67 -21.17 23.97 5.58
C ALA A 67 -21.57 22.57 5.09
N ASP A 68 -21.22 22.23 3.84
CA ASP A 68 -21.53 20.94 3.21
C ASP A 68 -20.26 20.29 2.61
N THR A 69 -19.08 20.71 3.06
CA THR A 69 -17.79 20.26 2.53
C THR A 69 -17.03 19.47 3.60
N PHE A 70 -16.60 18.27 3.21
CA PHE A 70 -15.83 17.36 4.03
C PHE A 70 -14.61 16.88 3.26
N TYR A 71 -13.52 16.58 3.96
CA TYR A 71 -12.37 15.90 3.40
C TYR A 71 -12.00 14.69 4.23
N VAL A 72 -11.37 13.73 3.58
CA VAL A 72 -10.87 12.52 4.24
C VAL A 72 -9.69 12.92 5.11
N VAL A 73 -9.75 12.58 6.39
CA VAL A 73 -8.77 13.03 7.39
C VAL A 73 -7.34 12.62 7.06
N ASP A 74 -7.13 11.53 6.27
CA ASP A 74 -5.80 11.03 5.86
C ASP A 74 -5.33 11.51 4.53
N ARG A 75 -6.23 12.03 3.74
CA ARG A 75 -6.02 12.31 2.34
C ARG A 75 -6.72 13.61 2.03
N GLY A 76 -6.05 14.71 2.35
CA GLY A 76 -6.60 16.05 2.17
C GLY A 76 -6.95 16.40 0.72
N ASP A 77 -6.49 15.59 -0.25
CA ASP A 77 -6.88 15.61 -1.66
C ASP A 77 -8.22 14.93 -1.95
N ARG A 78 -8.76 14.18 -0.97
CA ARG A 78 -10.05 13.49 -1.08
C ARG A 78 -11.12 14.25 -0.36
N SER A 79 -12.14 14.66 -1.09
CA SER A 79 -13.22 15.46 -0.54
C SER A 79 -14.58 14.97 -0.98
N LEU A 80 -15.58 15.29 -0.14
CA LEU A 80 -16.99 15.16 -0.43
C LEU A 80 -17.63 16.53 -0.28
N ILE A 81 -18.35 16.98 -1.30
CA ILE A 81 -19.10 18.22 -1.29
C ILE A 81 -20.57 17.83 -1.47
N PHE A 82 -21.35 17.94 -0.41
CA PHE A 82 -22.76 17.59 -0.44
C PHE A 82 -23.58 18.68 -1.11
N THR A 83 -24.61 18.26 -1.84
CA THR A 83 -25.52 19.14 -2.57
C THR A 83 -26.89 19.06 -1.91
N ARG A 84 -27.52 20.22 -1.69
CA ARG A 84 -28.88 20.31 -1.15
C ARG A 84 -29.88 20.59 -2.23
N SER A 85 -31.05 20.00 -2.09
CA SER A 85 -32.27 20.34 -2.83
C SER A 85 -32.85 21.68 -2.36
N GLY A 86 -33.82 22.20 -3.08
CA GLY A 86 -34.48 23.47 -2.74
C GLY A 86 -35.21 23.49 -1.39
N ASP A 87 -35.53 22.33 -0.85
CA ASP A 87 -36.13 22.13 0.50
C ASP A 87 -35.07 22.00 1.61
N GLY A 88 -33.77 22.08 1.27
CA GLY A 88 -32.65 21.97 2.19
C GLY A 88 -32.18 20.54 2.48
N THR A 89 -32.83 19.50 1.93
CA THR A 89 -32.39 18.10 2.11
C THR A 89 -31.17 17.79 1.25
N ILE A 90 -30.32 16.84 1.71
CA ILE A 90 -29.17 16.37 0.94
C ILE A 90 -29.65 15.52 -0.24
N SER A 91 -29.41 15.96 -1.46
CA SER A 91 -29.80 15.27 -2.71
C SER A 91 -28.69 14.43 -3.31
N GLY A 92 -27.42 14.72 -2.97
CA GLY A 92 -26.26 14.02 -3.50
C GLY A 92 -24.96 14.60 -2.97
N MET A 93 -23.87 14.15 -3.55
CA MET A 93 -22.52 14.66 -3.24
C MET A 93 -21.61 14.57 -4.47
N ASN A 94 -20.66 15.47 -4.57
CA ASN A 94 -19.51 15.34 -5.47
C ASN A 94 -18.33 14.75 -4.69
N THR A 95 -17.63 13.82 -5.30
CA THR A 95 -16.42 13.21 -4.73
C THR A 95 -15.20 13.60 -5.54
N ALA A 96 -14.07 13.78 -4.85
CA ALA A 96 -12.76 13.80 -5.45
C ALA A 96 -11.89 12.78 -4.72
N GLY A 97 -11.29 11.83 -5.46
CA GLY A 97 -10.39 10.80 -4.95
C GLY A 97 -11.03 9.70 -4.07
N LEU A 98 -12.37 9.68 -3.93
CA LEU A 98 -13.14 8.64 -3.22
C LEU A 98 -13.95 7.82 -4.23
N GLY A 99 -13.30 6.91 -4.94
CA GLY A 99 -13.88 6.20 -6.08
C GLY A 99 -13.79 7.04 -7.36
N PRO A 100 -14.58 6.74 -8.41
CA PRO A 100 -14.66 7.58 -9.60
C PRO A 100 -15.16 8.97 -9.26
N ASP A 101 -14.38 10.00 -9.61
CA ASP A 101 -14.73 11.40 -9.35
C ASP A 101 -16.05 11.79 -10.02
N GLY A 102 -16.82 12.64 -9.36
CA GLY A 102 -18.04 13.22 -9.89
C GLY A 102 -19.22 13.17 -8.94
N PHE A 103 -20.40 13.40 -9.51
CA PHE A 103 -21.64 13.49 -8.73
C PHE A 103 -22.26 12.13 -8.45
N TYR A 104 -22.51 11.87 -7.17
CA TYR A 104 -23.26 10.74 -6.63
C TYR A 104 -24.61 11.24 -6.11
N ARG A 105 -25.71 10.75 -6.67
CA ARG A 105 -27.05 11.05 -6.13
C ARG A 105 -27.28 10.29 -4.82
N ARG A 106 -28.04 10.85 -3.92
CA ARG A 106 -28.52 10.11 -2.76
C ARG A 106 -29.51 9.03 -3.18
N VAL A 107 -29.32 7.83 -2.69
CA VAL A 107 -30.24 6.71 -2.92
C VAL A 107 -31.40 6.81 -1.93
N ALA A 108 -32.64 6.71 -2.42
CA ALA A 108 -33.81 6.69 -1.54
C ALA A 108 -33.84 5.42 -0.69
N ASP A 109 -34.44 5.50 0.50
CA ASP A 109 -34.44 4.38 1.46
C ASP A 109 -35.13 3.12 0.90
N GLU A 110 -36.11 3.29 0.00
CA GLU A 110 -36.84 2.21 -0.66
C GLU A 110 -36.09 1.64 -1.86
N GLU A 111 -35.08 2.36 -2.38
CA GLU A 111 -34.29 1.95 -3.53
C GLU A 111 -33.19 0.98 -3.12
N LYS A 112 -33.13 -0.16 -3.81
CA LYS A 112 -32.08 -1.14 -3.59
C LYS A 112 -31.19 -1.22 -4.86
N PRO A 113 -30.04 -0.54 -4.92
CA PRO A 113 -29.12 -0.69 -6.03
C PRO A 113 -28.72 -2.14 -6.23
N ALA A 114 -28.73 -2.61 -7.49
CA ALA A 114 -28.49 -4.01 -7.82
C ALA A 114 -27.16 -4.53 -7.24
N ILE A 115 -26.09 -3.72 -7.32
CA ILE A 115 -24.76 -4.08 -6.80
C ILE A 115 -24.77 -4.41 -5.28
N MET A 116 -25.70 -3.86 -4.49
CA MET A 116 -25.82 -4.17 -3.07
C MET A 116 -26.26 -5.61 -2.82
N GLY A 117 -26.93 -6.26 -3.79
CA GLY A 117 -27.27 -7.69 -3.72
C GLY A 117 -26.03 -8.58 -3.61
N LEU A 118 -24.90 -8.16 -4.18
CA LEU A 118 -23.64 -8.87 -4.08
C LEU A 118 -23.14 -8.96 -2.62
N LEU A 119 -23.26 -7.88 -1.87
CA LEU A 119 -22.93 -7.84 -0.43
C LEU A 119 -23.98 -8.51 0.46
N GLY A 120 -25.25 -8.33 0.11
CA GLY A 120 -26.40 -8.79 0.90
C GLY A 120 -26.78 -10.26 0.72
N GLY A 121 -26.07 -11.03 -0.11
CA GLY A 121 -26.29 -12.46 -0.32
C GLY A 121 -27.22 -12.81 -1.50
N ASP A 122 -27.75 -11.82 -2.23
CA ASP A 122 -28.55 -12.00 -3.44
C ASP A 122 -27.73 -11.71 -4.72
N ALA A 123 -26.57 -12.33 -4.79
CA ALA A 123 -25.58 -12.06 -5.82
C ALA A 123 -26.05 -12.45 -7.24
N ALA A 124 -26.88 -13.50 -7.37
CA ALA A 124 -27.43 -13.91 -8.64
C ALA A 124 -28.46 -12.90 -9.19
N TRP A 125 -29.30 -12.35 -8.32
CA TRP A 125 -30.19 -11.25 -8.69
C TRP A 125 -29.40 -10.02 -9.12
N ALA A 126 -28.40 -9.62 -8.31
CA ALA A 126 -27.53 -8.49 -8.62
C ALA A 126 -26.87 -8.61 -10.01
N ALA A 127 -26.37 -9.81 -10.35
CA ALA A 127 -25.79 -10.06 -11.64
C ALA A 127 -26.79 -9.88 -12.79
N ARG A 128 -27.99 -10.46 -12.66
CA ARG A 128 -29.03 -10.34 -13.69
C ARG A 128 -29.48 -8.90 -13.95
N GLU A 129 -29.69 -8.13 -12.88
CA GLU A 129 -30.05 -6.70 -13.01
C GLU A 129 -28.95 -5.90 -13.70
N LEU A 130 -27.67 -6.12 -13.28
CA LEU A 130 -26.53 -5.41 -13.86
C LEU A 130 -26.21 -5.85 -15.29
N ILE A 131 -26.46 -7.10 -15.66
CA ILE A 131 -26.37 -7.58 -17.06
C ILE A 131 -27.45 -6.94 -17.93
N ALA A 132 -28.64 -6.71 -17.38
CA ALA A 132 -29.75 -6.06 -18.10
C ALA A 132 -29.55 -4.54 -18.27
N ASP A 133 -28.69 -3.94 -17.46
CA ASP A 133 -28.34 -2.52 -17.56
C ASP A 133 -27.36 -2.28 -18.72
N THR A 134 -27.88 -1.73 -19.82
CA THR A 134 -27.09 -1.47 -21.03
C THR A 134 -26.02 -0.39 -20.87
N SER A 135 -26.02 0.34 -19.76
CA SER A 135 -24.96 1.32 -19.43
C SER A 135 -23.72 0.64 -18.84
N VAL A 136 -23.81 -0.63 -18.41
CA VAL A 136 -22.73 -1.40 -17.80
C VAL A 136 -22.13 -2.37 -18.82
N ARG A 137 -20.84 -2.32 -19.00
CA ARG A 137 -20.11 -3.20 -19.93
C ARG A 137 -19.68 -4.52 -19.27
N PRO A 138 -19.58 -5.64 -20.02
CA PRO A 138 -19.15 -6.93 -19.49
C PRO A 138 -17.79 -6.87 -18.77
N GLU A 139 -16.85 -6.04 -19.25
CA GLU A 139 -15.53 -5.87 -18.62
C GLU A 139 -15.62 -5.22 -17.24
N GLU A 140 -16.58 -4.32 -17.04
CA GLU A 140 -16.81 -3.67 -15.76
C GLU A 140 -17.41 -4.66 -14.76
N LEU A 141 -18.33 -5.52 -15.18
CA LEU A 141 -18.89 -6.61 -14.38
C LEU A 141 -17.81 -7.62 -13.97
N LEU A 142 -16.92 -7.97 -14.91
CA LEU A 142 -15.79 -8.85 -14.62
C LEU A 142 -14.82 -8.20 -13.59
N SER A 143 -14.56 -6.92 -13.75
CA SER A 143 -13.74 -6.15 -12.80
C SER A 143 -14.34 -6.17 -11.39
N VAL A 144 -15.65 -5.94 -11.29
CA VAL A 144 -16.42 -6.04 -10.02
C VAL A 144 -16.27 -7.43 -9.41
N ALA A 145 -16.46 -8.49 -10.19
CA ALA A 145 -16.36 -9.86 -9.72
C ALA A 145 -14.95 -10.18 -9.16
N ARG A 146 -13.91 -9.78 -9.88
CA ARG A 146 -12.51 -9.97 -9.46
C ARG A 146 -12.18 -9.19 -8.20
N GLN A 147 -12.59 -7.94 -8.12
CA GLN A 147 -12.39 -7.11 -6.91
C GLN A 147 -13.12 -7.71 -5.71
N PHE A 148 -14.36 -8.16 -5.91
CA PHE A 148 -15.14 -8.76 -4.83
C PHE A 148 -14.52 -10.06 -4.32
N LEU A 149 -14.07 -10.93 -5.22
CA LEU A 149 -13.39 -12.17 -4.87
C LEU A 149 -12.07 -11.91 -4.13
N GLY A 150 -11.28 -10.97 -4.60
CA GLY A 150 -9.99 -10.60 -3.98
C GLY A 150 -10.14 -9.89 -2.63
N LEU A 151 -11.12 -9.01 -2.48
CA LEU A 151 -11.33 -8.24 -1.24
C LEU A 151 -12.03 -9.04 -0.14
N TRP A 152 -12.92 -9.98 -0.48
CA TRP A 152 -13.70 -10.75 0.47
C TRP A 152 -13.67 -12.26 0.18
N PRO A 153 -12.55 -12.95 0.43
CA PRO A 153 -12.48 -14.41 0.23
C PRO A 153 -13.56 -15.17 1.01
N SER A 154 -13.95 -14.68 2.19
CA SER A 154 -15.05 -15.22 2.98
C SER A 154 -16.42 -15.15 2.28
N LYS A 155 -16.57 -14.34 1.24
CA LYS A 155 -17.75 -14.22 0.39
C LYS A 155 -17.60 -14.88 -0.98
N ALA A 156 -16.64 -15.79 -1.14
CA ALA A 156 -16.39 -16.50 -2.39
C ALA A 156 -17.66 -17.16 -2.97
N MET A 157 -18.60 -17.62 -2.13
CA MET A 157 -19.89 -18.14 -2.57
C MET A 157 -20.79 -17.09 -3.23
N SER A 158 -20.78 -15.85 -2.74
CA SER A 158 -21.52 -14.75 -3.37
C SER A 158 -20.85 -14.37 -4.70
N ALA A 159 -19.52 -14.33 -4.74
CA ALA A 159 -18.76 -14.10 -5.97
C ALA A 159 -19.05 -15.19 -7.00
N GLU A 160 -19.04 -16.46 -6.60
CA GLU A 160 -19.37 -17.62 -7.46
C GLU A 160 -20.74 -17.46 -8.10
N LYS A 161 -21.78 -17.18 -7.31
CA LYS A 161 -23.15 -16.99 -7.83
C LYS A 161 -23.26 -15.83 -8.81
N PHE A 162 -22.56 -14.73 -8.54
CA PHE A 162 -22.50 -13.56 -9.43
C PHE A 162 -21.82 -13.93 -10.77
N ILE A 163 -20.66 -14.57 -10.71
CA ILE A 163 -19.87 -14.95 -11.88
C ILE A 163 -20.59 -16.03 -12.70
N ALA A 164 -21.32 -16.93 -12.04
CA ALA A 164 -22.11 -17.95 -12.73
C ALA A 164 -23.18 -17.34 -13.66
N GLU A 165 -23.84 -16.24 -13.26
CA GLU A 165 -24.78 -15.53 -14.13
C GLU A 165 -24.03 -14.82 -15.28
N LEU A 166 -22.84 -14.23 -15.02
CA LEU A 166 -22.01 -13.68 -16.09
C LEU A 166 -21.62 -14.74 -17.11
N ALA A 167 -21.19 -15.91 -16.66
CA ALA A 167 -20.81 -17.02 -17.55
C ALA A 167 -22.00 -17.55 -18.40
N ARG A 168 -23.23 -17.48 -17.87
CA ARG A 168 -24.43 -17.80 -18.64
C ARG A 168 -24.71 -16.75 -19.71
N ALA A 169 -24.52 -15.47 -19.40
CA ALA A 169 -24.73 -14.38 -20.35
C ALA A 169 -23.62 -14.27 -21.39
N PHE A 170 -22.39 -14.58 -21.01
CA PHE A 170 -21.18 -14.47 -21.84
C PHE A 170 -20.40 -15.80 -21.91
N PRO A 171 -20.96 -16.89 -22.46
CA PRO A 171 -20.42 -18.25 -22.34
C PRO A 171 -19.10 -18.46 -23.11
N ARG A 172 -18.69 -17.50 -23.96
CA ARG A 172 -17.45 -17.56 -24.73
C ARG A 172 -16.37 -16.56 -24.26
N ASP A 173 -16.57 -15.91 -23.11
CA ASP A 173 -15.53 -15.07 -22.52
C ASP A 173 -14.64 -15.93 -21.62
N ASP A 174 -13.44 -16.22 -22.07
CA ASP A 174 -12.45 -17.04 -21.37
C ASP A 174 -12.00 -16.43 -20.04
N ARG A 175 -12.05 -15.09 -19.92
CA ARG A 175 -11.69 -14.36 -18.70
C ARG A 175 -12.75 -14.55 -17.61
N ILE A 176 -14.03 -14.57 -17.98
CA ILE A 176 -15.14 -14.83 -17.04
C ILE A 176 -15.06 -16.28 -16.56
N LEU A 177 -14.78 -17.24 -17.45
CA LEU A 177 -14.61 -18.64 -17.06
C LEU A 177 -13.41 -18.84 -16.14
N SER A 178 -12.29 -18.17 -16.38
CA SER A 178 -11.12 -18.21 -15.49
C SER A 178 -11.45 -17.63 -14.11
N THR A 179 -12.14 -16.51 -14.05
CA THR A 179 -12.54 -15.89 -12.77
C THR A 179 -13.57 -16.74 -12.02
N TRP A 180 -14.43 -17.47 -12.75
CA TRP A 180 -15.34 -18.43 -12.13
C TRP A 180 -14.60 -19.65 -11.56
N ALA A 181 -13.58 -20.10 -12.26
CA ALA A 181 -12.68 -21.13 -11.76
C ALA A 181 -11.95 -20.69 -10.47
N ASP A 182 -11.46 -19.44 -10.42
CA ASP A 182 -10.85 -18.86 -9.21
C ASP A 182 -11.81 -18.90 -8.03
N ALA A 183 -13.09 -18.55 -8.23
CA ALA A 183 -14.11 -18.60 -7.18
C ALA A 183 -14.33 -20.03 -6.67
N HIS A 184 -14.39 -21.04 -7.57
CA HIS A 184 -14.50 -22.43 -7.17
C HIS A 184 -13.25 -22.94 -6.42
N VAL A 185 -12.06 -22.53 -6.84
CA VAL A 185 -10.81 -22.86 -6.12
C VAL A 185 -10.82 -22.24 -4.73
N ALA A 186 -11.23 -20.97 -4.58
CA ALA A 186 -11.38 -20.31 -3.29
C ALA A 186 -12.38 -21.01 -2.36
N LEU A 187 -13.40 -21.67 -2.93
CA LEU A 187 -14.37 -22.52 -2.21
C LEU A 187 -13.86 -23.94 -1.93
N GLY A 188 -12.60 -24.27 -2.27
CA GLY A 188 -12.03 -25.61 -2.11
C GLY A 188 -12.48 -26.62 -3.16
N GLN A 189 -13.26 -26.20 -4.17
CA GLN A 189 -13.84 -27.05 -5.22
C GLN A 189 -12.87 -27.19 -6.41
N ARG A 190 -11.65 -27.69 -6.13
CA ARG A 190 -10.53 -27.75 -7.10
C ARG A 190 -10.87 -28.46 -8.41
N SER A 191 -11.64 -29.56 -8.37
CA SER A 191 -12.03 -30.29 -9.59
C SER A 191 -12.87 -29.43 -10.53
N ARG A 192 -13.83 -28.68 -9.98
CA ARG A 192 -14.67 -27.77 -10.75
C ARG A 192 -13.88 -26.58 -11.30
N GLY A 193 -13.00 -25.99 -10.49
CA GLY A 193 -12.08 -24.95 -10.94
C GLY A 193 -11.23 -25.43 -12.13
N LYS A 194 -10.66 -26.64 -12.04
CA LYS A 194 -9.91 -27.26 -13.13
C LYS A 194 -10.72 -27.32 -14.44
N GLU A 195 -11.93 -27.85 -14.40
CA GLU A 195 -12.80 -27.99 -15.60
C GLU A 195 -13.05 -26.63 -16.27
N LEU A 196 -13.27 -25.59 -15.48
CA LEU A 196 -13.52 -24.24 -15.98
C LEU A 196 -12.28 -23.59 -16.60
N TYR A 197 -11.08 -23.79 -16.01
CA TYR A 197 -9.84 -23.36 -16.63
C TYR A 197 -9.57 -24.08 -17.95
N GLU A 198 -9.84 -25.40 -18.04
CA GLU A 198 -9.71 -26.15 -19.27
C GLU A 198 -10.66 -25.62 -20.36
N GLN A 199 -11.90 -25.25 -19.98
CA GLN A 199 -12.84 -24.60 -20.89
C GLN A 199 -12.34 -23.23 -21.34
N ALA A 200 -11.81 -22.42 -20.43
CA ALA A 200 -11.25 -21.12 -20.76
C ALA A 200 -10.10 -21.23 -21.79
N ILE A 201 -9.20 -22.20 -21.61
CA ILE A 201 -8.10 -22.49 -22.55
C ILE A 201 -8.64 -23.04 -23.89
N ALA A 202 -9.71 -23.84 -23.88
CA ALA A 202 -10.31 -24.33 -25.11
C ALA A 202 -10.89 -23.18 -25.95
N ILE A 203 -11.39 -22.11 -25.30
CA ILE A 203 -11.87 -20.89 -25.97
C ILE A 203 -10.70 -20.03 -26.43
N ASN A 204 -9.74 -19.79 -25.54
CA ASN A 204 -8.57 -18.95 -25.78
C ASN A 204 -7.29 -19.68 -25.34
N PRO A 205 -6.58 -20.36 -26.26
CA PRO A 205 -5.32 -21.05 -25.93
C PRO A 205 -4.22 -20.15 -25.38
N ALA A 206 -4.32 -18.83 -25.58
CA ALA A 206 -3.38 -17.83 -25.07
C ALA A 206 -3.76 -17.30 -23.67
N ASN A 207 -4.82 -17.85 -23.04
CA ASN A 207 -5.20 -17.45 -21.67
C ASN A 207 -4.14 -17.95 -20.66
N ALA A 208 -3.20 -17.04 -20.35
CA ALA A 208 -2.09 -17.34 -19.45
C ALA A 208 -2.55 -17.58 -18.01
N GLU A 209 -3.61 -16.88 -17.54
CA GLU A 209 -4.16 -17.05 -16.18
C GLU A 209 -4.67 -18.47 -15.97
N ALA A 210 -5.50 -18.96 -16.90
CA ALA A 210 -6.04 -20.31 -16.82
C ALA A 210 -4.96 -21.40 -16.98
N ALA A 211 -3.98 -21.18 -17.87
CA ALA A 211 -2.86 -22.11 -18.06
C ALA A 211 -2.03 -22.25 -16.77
N LEU A 212 -1.73 -21.12 -16.15
CA LEU A 212 -1.00 -21.03 -14.90
C LEU A 212 -1.75 -21.73 -13.76
N ALA A 213 -3.05 -21.46 -13.63
CA ALA A 213 -3.89 -22.05 -12.61
C ALA A 213 -3.99 -23.58 -12.73
N LEU A 214 -4.03 -24.15 -13.96
CA LEU A 214 -4.02 -25.59 -14.17
C LEU A 214 -2.70 -26.26 -13.75
N VAL A 215 -1.59 -25.58 -13.92
CA VAL A 215 -0.29 -26.06 -13.41
C VAL A 215 -0.32 -26.07 -11.88
N ARG A 216 -0.82 -25.02 -11.26
CA ARG A 216 -1.00 -24.87 -9.80
C ARG A 216 -1.88 -25.98 -9.22
N LEU A 217 -2.87 -26.40 -9.94
CA LEU A 217 -3.74 -27.52 -9.57
C LEU A 217 -3.10 -28.91 -9.80
N GLY A 218 -1.88 -28.97 -10.34
CA GLY A 218 -1.16 -30.21 -10.64
C GLY A 218 -1.69 -30.96 -11.86
N VAL A 219 -2.48 -30.30 -12.71
CA VAL A 219 -3.20 -30.93 -13.82
C VAL A 219 -2.41 -30.93 -15.13
N ARG A 220 -1.67 -29.86 -15.37
CA ARG A 220 -0.79 -29.72 -16.52
C ARG A 220 0.67 -29.84 -16.07
N ARG A 221 1.39 -30.82 -16.63
CA ARG A 221 2.85 -30.69 -16.68
C ARG A 221 3.14 -29.76 -17.85
N PRO A 222 3.88 -28.65 -17.63
CA PRO A 222 4.24 -27.77 -18.73
C PRO A 222 4.96 -28.58 -19.80
N GLU A 223 4.54 -28.45 -21.07
CA GLU A 223 5.35 -28.95 -22.16
C GLU A 223 6.69 -28.21 -22.10
N ARG A 224 7.76 -28.92 -21.80
CA ARG A 224 9.11 -28.39 -21.88
C ARG A 224 9.35 -27.99 -23.35
N LYS A 225 9.24 -26.70 -23.66
CA LYS A 225 9.78 -26.19 -24.91
C LYS A 225 11.29 -26.48 -24.88
N LYS A 226 11.80 -27.04 -25.97
CA LYS A 226 13.22 -27.41 -26.11
C LYS A 226 14.20 -26.26 -25.90
N ASP A 227 13.70 -25.02 -25.93
CA ASP A 227 14.45 -23.78 -25.68
C ASP A 227 14.23 -23.21 -24.26
N ALA A 228 13.61 -23.97 -23.34
CA ALA A 228 13.57 -23.59 -21.94
C ALA A 228 15.01 -23.45 -21.46
N LEU A 229 15.33 -22.31 -20.83
CA LEU A 229 16.63 -22.01 -20.25
C LEU A 229 17.27 -23.29 -19.68
N GLN A 230 18.44 -23.66 -20.22
CA GLN A 230 19.28 -24.70 -19.63
C GLN A 230 19.89 -24.13 -18.33
N ILE A 231 19.05 -24.04 -17.30
CA ILE A 231 19.48 -23.67 -15.97
C ILE A 231 20.10 -24.92 -15.39
N SER A 232 21.41 -24.94 -15.29
CA SER A 232 22.19 -26.09 -14.80
C SER A 232 22.30 -26.13 -13.27
N PHE A 233 21.35 -25.51 -12.54
CA PHE A 233 21.39 -25.48 -11.09
C PHE A 233 20.10 -26.04 -10.47
N SER A 234 20.24 -26.54 -9.26
CA SER A 234 19.12 -26.94 -8.39
C SER A 234 18.44 -25.69 -7.83
N LEU A 235 17.12 -25.55 -8.07
CA LEU A 235 16.33 -24.52 -7.39
C LEU A 235 16.30 -24.74 -5.87
N GLU A 236 16.57 -25.95 -5.41
CA GLU A 236 16.69 -26.29 -3.98
C GLU A 236 17.84 -25.48 -3.34
N GLU A 237 19.01 -25.40 -3.99
CA GLU A 237 20.15 -24.60 -3.52
C GLU A 237 19.80 -23.11 -3.42
N LEU A 238 18.97 -22.58 -4.33
CA LEU A 238 18.52 -21.18 -4.28
C LEU A 238 17.72 -20.87 -3.01
N PHE A 239 16.91 -21.82 -2.55
CA PHE A 239 15.98 -21.64 -1.44
C PHE A 239 16.44 -22.30 -0.11
N GLU A 240 17.66 -22.75 -0.04
CA GLU A 240 18.26 -23.17 1.25
C GLU A 240 18.31 -21.98 2.24
N PRO A 241 18.20 -22.20 3.54
CA PRO A 241 18.38 -21.16 4.54
C PRO A 241 19.69 -20.38 4.35
N ALA A 242 19.66 -19.06 4.57
CA ALA A 242 20.86 -18.23 4.49
C ALA A 242 21.90 -18.67 5.53
N THR A 243 23.16 -18.76 5.13
CA THR A 243 24.26 -19.10 6.01
C THR A 243 24.85 -17.85 6.67
N ASP A 244 25.44 -17.99 7.86
CA ASP A 244 26.13 -16.88 8.57
C ASP A 244 27.21 -16.24 7.69
N ARG A 245 27.88 -17.03 6.83
CA ARG A 245 28.89 -16.53 5.92
C ARG A 245 28.28 -15.62 4.83
N GLU A 246 27.15 -16.00 4.27
CA GLU A 246 26.46 -15.18 3.26
C GLU A 246 25.96 -13.88 3.88
N ILE A 247 25.39 -13.94 5.07
CA ILE A 247 24.94 -12.78 5.85
C ILE A 247 26.11 -11.83 6.11
N SER A 248 27.25 -12.37 6.57
CA SER A 248 28.46 -11.57 6.83
C SER A 248 29.01 -10.91 5.57
N LEU A 249 29.02 -11.60 4.43
CA LEU A 249 29.48 -11.03 3.16
C LEU A 249 28.61 -9.86 2.70
N ILE A 250 27.29 -9.95 2.85
CA ILE A 250 26.36 -8.88 2.53
C ILE A 250 26.59 -7.68 3.46
N TRP A 251 26.75 -7.94 4.76
CA TRP A 251 27.06 -6.89 5.72
C TRP A 251 28.32 -6.12 5.38
N GLU A 252 29.38 -6.83 5.00
CA GLU A 252 30.62 -6.22 4.53
C GLU A 252 30.45 -5.45 3.21
N GLU A 253 29.65 -5.96 2.27
CA GLU A 253 29.35 -5.29 1.02
C GLU A 253 28.63 -3.97 1.28
N TRP A 254 27.59 -3.96 2.10
CA TRP A 254 26.89 -2.74 2.47
C TRP A 254 27.82 -1.68 3.09
N GLY A 255 28.74 -2.12 3.95
CA GLY A 255 29.73 -1.23 4.57
C GLY A 255 30.74 -0.60 3.58
N ARG A 256 30.87 -1.17 2.38
CA ARG A 256 31.75 -0.65 1.31
C ARG A 256 31.03 0.21 0.29
N ARG A 257 29.70 0.22 0.30
CA ARG A 257 28.93 1.02 -0.67
C ARG A 257 29.11 2.50 -0.39
N ASP A 258 29.56 3.24 -1.40
CA ASP A 258 29.56 4.70 -1.36
C ASP A 258 28.17 5.21 -1.75
N LEU A 259 27.45 5.72 -0.78
CA LEU A 259 26.13 6.31 -0.93
C LEU A 259 26.16 7.84 -0.88
N ALA A 260 27.37 8.44 -0.91
CA ALA A 260 27.50 9.90 -0.96
C ALA A 260 26.84 10.43 -2.24
N PRO A 261 25.85 11.34 -2.12
CA PRO A 261 25.24 11.94 -3.29
C PRO A 261 26.24 12.85 -4.00
N VAL A 262 26.46 12.59 -5.29
CA VAL A 262 27.33 13.42 -6.16
C VAL A 262 26.49 14.13 -7.21
N ASP A 263 27.06 15.17 -7.85
CA ASP A 263 26.42 15.96 -8.91
C ASP A 263 25.00 16.42 -8.56
N TRP A 264 24.79 16.75 -7.28
CA TRP A 264 23.49 17.13 -6.79
C TRP A 264 23.17 18.61 -7.07
N HIS A 265 21.89 18.89 -7.33
CA HIS A 265 21.36 20.25 -7.45
C HIS A 265 19.87 20.27 -7.09
N GLU A 266 19.42 21.44 -6.67
CA GLU A 266 18.00 21.72 -6.50
C GLU A 266 17.38 21.99 -7.88
N VAL A 267 16.43 21.15 -8.29
CA VAL A 267 15.74 21.26 -9.57
C VAL A 267 14.62 22.27 -9.50
N GLU A 268 13.90 22.27 -8.38
CA GLU A 268 12.76 23.12 -8.16
C GLU A 268 12.55 23.39 -6.67
N ARG A 269 12.02 24.58 -6.35
CA ARG A 269 11.58 24.98 -5.02
C ARG A 269 10.18 25.55 -5.09
N LEU A 270 9.27 25.02 -4.27
CA LEU A 270 7.87 25.38 -4.25
C LEU A 270 7.46 25.79 -2.82
N GLU A 271 6.77 26.91 -2.71
CA GLU A 271 6.02 27.26 -1.51
C GLU A 271 4.58 26.82 -1.71
N MET A 272 4.13 25.82 -0.96
CA MET A 272 2.82 25.24 -1.17
C MET A 272 2.26 24.56 0.07
N THR A 273 0.94 24.37 0.08
CA THR A 273 0.30 23.49 1.06
C THR A 273 0.36 22.06 0.57
N ILE A 274 1.03 21.18 1.31
CA ILE A 274 1.11 19.74 0.99
C ILE A 274 0.76 18.93 2.24
N ALA A 275 -0.07 17.90 2.08
CA ALA A 275 -0.59 17.09 3.20
C ALA A 275 -1.16 17.93 4.37
N GLY A 276 -1.77 19.10 4.04
CA GLY A 276 -2.34 20.02 5.01
C GLY A 276 -1.33 20.92 5.74
N LEU A 277 -0.06 20.92 5.33
CA LEU A 277 1.00 21.75 5.90
C LEU A 277 1.50 22.77 4.88
N GLU A 278 1.49 24.06 5.25
CA GLU A 278 2.23 25.09 4.53
C GLU A 278 3.73 24.76 4.59
N SER A 279 4.37 24.60 3.44
CA SER A 279 5.71 24.02 3.38
C SER A 279 6.55 24.58 2.25
N ASN A 280 7.86 24.65 2.50
CA ASN A 280 8.86 24.74 1.44
C ASN A 280 9.17 23.32 0.94
N VAL A 281 8.89 23.04 -0.33
CA VAL A 281 9.12 21.76 -0.99
C VAL A 281 10.27 21.93 -1.98
N ARG A 282 11.33 21.15 -1.81
CA ARG A 282 12.51 21.17 -2.67
C ARG A 282 12.61 19.85 -3.43
N ILE A 283 12.64 19.91 -4.75
CA ILE A 283 12.93 18.75 -5.59
C ILE A 283 14.41 18.70 -5.87
N MET A 284 15.06 17.65 -5.41
CA MET A 284 16.49 17.45 -5.53
C MET A 284 16.80 16.41 -6.60
N ALA A 285 17.82 16.66 -7.41
CA ALA A 285 18.45 15.68 -8.27
C ALA A 285 19.86 15.37 -7.75
N HIS A 286 20.27 14.12 -7.82
CA HIS A 286 21.60 13.67 -7.39
C HIS A 286 21.94 12.34 -8.06
N ARG A 287 23.23 11.98 -8.08
CA ARG A 287 23.66 10.67 -8.55
C ARG A 287 24.10 9.78 -7.40
N VAL A 288 23.70 8.52 -7.49
CA VAL A 288 24.12 7.42 -6.61
C VAL A 288 24.58 6.28 -7.48
N GLN A 289 25.80 5.79 -7.27
CA GLN A 289 26.37 4.69 -8.07
C GLN A 289 26.32 4.93 -9.59
N GLY A 290 26.32 6.19 -10.00
CA GLY A 290 26.27 6.62 -11.40
C GLY A 290 24.89 6.94 -11.95
N ASP A 291 23.81 6.44 -11.36
CA ASP A 291 22.43 6.68 -11.79
C ASP A 291 21.89 8.01 -11.24
N LEU A 292 21.10 8.71 -12.05
CA LEU A 292 20.42 9.95 -11.67
C LEU A 292 19.14 9.62 -10.89
N HIS A 293 19.04 10.17 -9.70
CA HIS A 293 17.87 10.03 -8.83
C HIS A 293 17.25 11.36 -8.49
N TYR A 294 15.94 11.33 -8.22
CA TYR A 294 15.19 12.47 -7.72
C TYR A 294 14.60 12.15 -6.34
N GLY A 295 14.28 13.20 -5.61
CA GLY A 295 13.53 13.10 -4.38
C GLY A 295 13.06 14.46 -3.89
N ALA A 296 12.12 14.46 -2.95
CA ALA A 296 11.62 15.67 -2.34
C ALA A 296 12.13 15.84 -0.90
N ILE A 297 12.48 17.06 -0.53
CA ILE A 297 12.71 17.48 0.85
C ILE A 297 11.61 18.48 1.18
N VAL A 298 10.79 18.18 2.21
CA VAL A 298 9.67 19.02 2.62
C VAL A 298 9.95 19.59 4.01
N VAL A 299 9.93 20.90 4.10
CA VAL A 299 10.16 21.65 5.33
C VAL A 299 8.91 22.45 5.67
N PRO A 300 8.05 21.98 6.60
CA PRO A 300 6.84 22.71 6.99
C PRO A 300 7.15 24.03 7.67
N HIS A 301 6.27 25.03 7.50
CA HIS A 301 6.36 26.31 8.18
C HIS A 301 5.82 26.24 9.63
N GLY A 302 6.18 27.22 10.46
CA GLY A 302 5.54 27.45 11.76
C GLY A 302 5.87 26.42 12.86
N ALA A 303 6.98 25.70 12.74
CA ALA A 303 7.49 24.88 13.84
C ALA A 303 8.09 25.74 14.97
N GLY A 304 7.97 25.26 16.20
CA GLY A 304 8.53 25.94 17.38
C GLY A 304 10.05 25.79 17.56
N SER A 305 10.73 25.03 16.68
CA SER A 305 12.18 24.78 16.71
C SER A 305 12.78 24.94 15.33
N ASP A 306 13.93 25.60 15.25
CA ASP A 306 14.70 25.76 14.01
C ASP A 306 15.31 24.42 13.54
N VAL A 307 15.62 23.52 14.48
CA VAL A 307 16.20 22.20 14.20
C VAL A 307 15.21 21.09 14.58
N ARG A 308 14.86 20.26 13.64
CA ARG A 308 13.76 19.28 13.71
C ARG A 308 14.19 17.87 13.34
N PRO A 309 13.60 16.84 13.96
CA PRO A 309 13.81 15.47 13.54
C PRO A 309 13.52 15.29 12.04
N VAL A 310 14.26 14.39 11.41
CA VAL A 310 14.06 14.02 10.01
C VAL A 310 13.21 12.75 9.93
N MET A 311 12.23 12.77 9.04
CA MET A 311 11.43 11.59 8.73
C MET A 311 11.57 11.21 7.26
N ILE A 312 12.06 10.01 7.00
CA ILE A 312 12.05 9.42 5.65
C ILE A 312 10.68 8.76 5.45
N GLU A 313 10.02 9.04 4.33
CA GLU A 313 8.83 8.29 3.91
C GLU A 313 9.16 7.40 2.72
N ALA A 314 9.29 6.10 2.98
CA ALA A 314 9.53 5.06 1.98
C ALA A 314 8.21 4.46 1.52
N ARG A 315 7.90 4.59 0.24
CA ARG A 315 6.62 4.14 -0.31
C ARG A 315 6.62 2.70 -0.81
N GLY A 316 5.43 2.14 -0.99
CA GLY A 316 5.21 0.83 -1.61
C GLY A 316 5.53 0.81 -3.12
N VAL A 317 5.46 -0.37 -3.72
CA VAL A 317 5.59 -0.55 -5.18
C VAL A 317 4.29 -0.12 -5.87
N SER A 318 4.40 0.61 -6.98
CA SER A 318 3.30 0.81 -7.93
C SER A 318 3.39 -0.24 -9.04
N TRP A 319 2.49 -1.23 -9.03
CA TRP A 319 2.49 -2.33 -10.00
C TRP A 319 2.11 -1.88 -11.41
N ASP A 320 1.27 -0.85 -11.51
CA ASP A 320 0.76 -0.31 -12.77
C ASP A 320 1.68 0.74 -13.41
N TYR A 321 2.92 0.86 -12.91
CA TYR A 321 3.93 1.81 -13.41
C TYR A 321 3.51 3.28 -13.36
N LYS A 322 2.48 3.64 -12.59
CA LYS A 322 2.10 5.04 -12.41
C LYS A 322 3.18 5.82 -11.66
N ALA A 323 3.31 7.08 -12.01
CA ALA A 323 4.14 8.00 -11.27
C ALA A 323 3.59 8.18 -9.84
N PHE A 324 4.48 8.33 -8.88
CA PHE A 324 4.12 8.72 -7.52
C PHE A 324 3.75 10.20 -7.50
N ASP A 325 2.49 10.48 -7.29
CA ASP A 325 2.01 11.84 -7.11
C ASP A 325 2.29 12.26 -5.66
N LEU A 326 3.23 13.20 -5.51
CA LEU A 326 3.68 13.63 -4.18
C LEU A 326 2.56 14.34 -3.41
N GLU A 327 1.76 15.16 -4.07
CA GLU A 327 0.67 15.91 -3.44
C GLU A 327 -0.41 14.98 -2.88
N ARG A 328 -0.71 13.89 -3.60
CA ARG A 328 -1.78 12.96 -3.26
C ARG A 328 -1.36 11.84 -2.32
N ASN A 329 -0.08 11.47 -2.33
CA ASN A 329 0.35 10.24 -1.68
C ASN A 329 1.34 10.46 -0.52
N PHE A 330 1.61 11.70 -0.15
CA PHE A 330 2.42 12.04 1.02
C PHE A 330 1.58 11.91 2.29
N ARG A 331 1.76 10.83 3.04
CA ARG A 331 0.87 10.41 4.13
C ARG A 331 1.37 10.76 5.53
N LEU A 332 2.66 10.79 5.72
CA LEU A 332 3.22 10.84 7.06
C LEU A 332 2.81 12.07 7.88
N PRO A 333 2.73 13.29 7.30
CA PRO A 333 2.25 14.45 8.07
C PRO A 333 0.82 14.27 8.57
N VAL A 334 -0.02 13.60 7.78
CA VAL A 334 -1.42 13.33 8.14
C VAL A 334 -1.50 12.35 9.31
N ILE A 335 -0.70 11.27 9.26
CA ILE A 335 -0.55 10.30 10.37
C ILE A 335 -0.09 11.02 11.64
N LEU A 336 0.84 11.97 11.53
CA LEU A 336 1.38 12.74 12.64
C LEU A 336 0.42 13.83 13.16
N GLY A 337 -0.54 14.27 12.32
CA GLY A 337 -1.52 15.30 12.66
C GLY A 337 -0.86 16.62 13.07
N ASP A 338 -1.28 17.23 14.17
CA ASP A 338 -0.76 18.52 14.64
C ASP A 338 0.76 18.53 14.86
N ARG A 339 1.37 17.34 15.02
CA ARG A 339 2.81 17.18 15.17
C ARG A 339 3.55 17.07 13.83
N GLY A 340 2.83 16.99 12.69
CA GLY A 340 3.42 16.88 11.35
C GLY A 340 4.38 18.03 11.03
N LYS A 341 4.08 19.24 11.48
CA LYS A 341 4.94 20.42 11.28
C LYS A 341 6.28 20.38 12.05
N ASP A 342 6.42 19.48 13.02
CA ASP A 342 7.61 19.37 13.87
C ASP A 342 8.74 18.55 13.24
N PHE A 343 8.60 18.12 11.98
CA PHE A 343 9.55 17.27 11.27
C PHE A 343 10.00 17.90 9.95
N VAL A 344 11.18 17.52 9.49
CA VAL A 344 11.63 17.63 8.10
C VAL A 344 11.40 16.29 7.42
N TYR A 345 10.85 16.29 6.20
CA TYR A 345 10.55 15.06 5.48
C TYR A 345 11.45 14.85 4.28
N VAL A 346 11.84 13.60 4.06
CA VAL A 346 12.70 13.14 2.97
C VAL A 346 11.96 12.04 2.22
N ILE A 347 11.61 12.28 0.96
CA ILE A 347 10.76 11.40 0.16
C ILE A 347 11.52 11.00 -1.11
N PRO A 348 12.13 9.79 -1.16
CA PRO A 348 12.86 9.34 -2.35
C PRO A 348 11.91 8.96 -3.49
N SER A 349 12.30 9.31 -4.73
CA SER A 349 11.82 8.65 -5.93
C SER A 349 12.80 7.52 -6.24
N PHE A 350 12.36 6.28 -5.99
CA PHE A 350 13.24 5.13 -6.10
C PHE A 350 13.68 4.85 -7.55
N ARG A 351 14.76 4.07 -7.69
CA ARG A 351 15.34 3.68 -8.97
C ARG A 351 14.32 3.16 -9.97
N GLY A 352 14.42 3.65 -11.21
CA GLY A 352 13.51 3.30 -12.30
C GLY A 352 12.07 3.79 -12.14
N GLU A 353 11.76 4.59 -11.12
CA GLU A 353 10.41 5.10 -10.85
C GLU A 353 10.28 6.60 -11.17
N ARG A 354 9.05 7.07 -11.13
CA ARG A 354 8.68 8.45 -11.46
C ARG A 354 7.93 9.08 -10.30
N MET A 355 8.21 10.35 -10.05
CA MET A 355 7.51 11.20 -9.09
C MET A 355 6.87 12.37 -9.82
N THR A 356 5.68 12.78 -9.44
CA THR A 356 5.03 13.99 -9.94
C THR A 356 4.70 14.97 -8.83
N ILE A 357 4.81 16.25 -9.12
CA ILE A 357 4.30 17.36 -8.30
C ILE A 357 3.85 18.49 -9.23
N GLN A 358 2.70 19.08 -8.97
CA GLN A 358 2.09 20.13 -9.81
C GLN A 358 2.09 19.79 -11.31
N GLY A 359 1.83 18.51 -11.62
CA GLY A 359 1.80 18.01 -13.00
C GLY A 359 3.17 17.84 -13.69
N ARG A 360 4.27 18.16 -13.02
CA ARG A 360 5.63 17.91 -13.53
C ARG A 360 6.10 16.53 -13.11
N GLU A 361 6.78 15.82 -14.02
CA GLU A 361 7.29 14.46 -13.79
C GLU A 361 8.83 14.48 -13.67
N TYR A 362 9.33 13.76 -12.67
CA TYR A 362 10.75 13.51 -12.40
C TYR A 362 10.99 12.01 -12.42
N ARG A 363 11.93 11.56 -13.27
CA ARG A 363 12.19 10.15 -13.49
C ARG A 363 13.58 9.77 -13.01
N SER A 364 13.64 8.93 -11.99
CA SER A 364 14.88 8.31 -11.51
C SER A 364 15.34 7.21 -12.49
N GLU A 365 16.64 7.17 -12.73
CA GLU A 365 17.33 6.11 -13.48
C GLU A 365 17.49 4.85 -12.62
N GLY A 366 18.13 3.83 -13.17
CA GLY A 366 18.43 2.57 -12.49
C GLY A 366 17.39 1.49 -12.69
N ASP A 367 17.66 0.33 -12.11
CA ASP A 367 16.85 -0.86 -12.32
C ASP A 367 15.74 -0.99 -11.29
N ARG A 368 14.51 -0.83 -11.73
CA ARG A 368 13.30 -0.93 -10.90
C ARG A 368 13.12 -2.30 -10.24
N THR A 369 13.72 -3.36 -10.79
CA THR A 369 13.62 -4.70 -10.20
C THR A 369 14.45 -4.84 -8.94
N ASP A 370 15.44 -3.95 -8.72
CA ASP A 370 16.20 -3.84 -7.46
C ASP A 370 15.44 -2.97 -6.44
N ALA A 371 14.22 -3.38 -6.15
CA ALA A 371 13.22 -2.59 -5.46
C ALA A 371 13.37 -2.56 -3.93
N TRP A 372 14.25 -3.34 -3.35
CA TRP A 372 14.45 -3.43 -1.89
C TRP A 372 15.84 -2.98 -1.48
N ASP A 373 16.87 -3.77 -1.78
CA ASP A 373 18.25 -3.45 -1.41
C ASP A 373 18.74 -2.16 -2.10
N GLY A 374 18.56 -2.06 -3.42
CA GLY A 374 18.91 -0.84 -4.14
C GLY A 374 18.04 0.37 -3.80
N ALA A 375 16.73 0.19 -3.63
CA ALA A 375 15.86 1.27 -3.17
C ALA A 375 16.25 1.78 -1.77
N THR A 376 16.88 0.93 -0.94
CA THR A 376 17.46 1.35 0.34
C THR A 376 18.65 2.28 0.13
N ASP A 377 19.51 2.00 -0.85
CA ASP A 377 20.61 2.90 -1.23
C ASP A 377 20.07 4.29 -1.63
N ASP A 378 19.00 4.32 -2.44
CA ASP A 378 18.37 5.58 -2.88
C ASP A 378 17.83 6.41 -1.71
N ALA A 379 17.19 5.75 -0.73
CA ALA A 379 16.68 6.41 0.46
C ALA A 379 17.79 6.98 1.34
N LEU A 380 18.87 6.23 1.56
CA LEU A 380 20.00 6.65 2.37
C LEU A 380 20.81 7.78 1.70
N ALA A 381 20.97 7.75 0.38
CA ALA A 381 21.64 8.81 -0.35
C ALA A 381 20.86 10.14 -0.30
N LEU A 382 19.53 10.09 -0.46
CA LEU A 382 18.70 11.29 -0.33
C LEU A 382 18.69 11.82 1.12
N LEU A 383 18.70 10.94 2.13
CA LEU A 383 18.86 11.33 3.52
C LEU A 383 20.17 12.11 3.70
N GLU A 384 21.29 11.58 3.20
CA GLU A 384 22.59 12.25 3.30
C GLU A 384 22.58 13.63 2.63
N LEU A 385 21.93 13.74 1.47
CA LEU A 385 21.75 15.01 0.78
C LEU A 385 20.91 15.98 1.60
N ALA A 386 19.81 15.53 2.19
CA ALA A 386 18.95 16.34 3.03
C ALA A 386 19.70 16.89 4.26
N LEU A 387 20.47 16.03 4.94
CA LEU A 387 21.27 16.46 6.11
C LEU A 387 22.35 17.49 5.75
N ARG A 388 22.90 17.44 4.54
CA ARG A 388 23.91 18.41 4.07
C ARG A 388 23.31 19.74 3.62
N THR A 389 22.08 19.74 3.11
CA THR A 389 21.51 20.89 2.41
C THR A 389 20.33 21.55 3.14
N THR A 390 19.90 21.02 4.27
CA THR A 390 18.75 21.51 5.03
C THR A 390 19.17 21.81 6.48
N PRO A 391 19.43 23.07 6.81
CA PRO A 391 19.91 23.45 8.16
C PRO A 391 18.94 23.06 9.29
N GLU A 392 17.65 22.93 8.97
CA GLU A 392 16.60 22.51 9.90
C GLU A 392 16.63 21.01 10.23
N ALA A 393 17.39 20.20 9.48
CA ALA A 393 17.44 18.75 9.63
C ALA A 393 18.36 18.32 10.78
N ASP A 394 17.81 17.66 11.79
CA ASP A 394 18.56 17.12 12.93
C ASP A 394 19.12 15.73 12.63
N SER A 395 20.42 15.64 12.42
CA SER A 395 21.11 14.38 12.15
C SER A 395 21.14 13.39 13.33
N ALA A 396 20.81 13.83 14.53
CA ALA A 396 20.74 12.98 15.73
C ALA A 396 19.35 12.36 15.94
N ARG A 397 18.32 12.91 15.31
CA ARG A 397 16.92 12.47 15.47
C ARG A 397 16.31 12.11 14.11
N ILE A 398 16.64 10.93 13.61
CA ILE A 398 16.16 10.44 12.32
C ILE A 398 15.21 9.28 12.54
N GLY A 399 14.06 9.33 11.87
CA GLY A 399 13.10 8.22 11.77
C GLY A 399 12.80 7.86 10.32
N ILE A 400 12.24 6.69 10.15
CA ILE A 400 11.77 6.21 8.84
C ILE A 400 10.42 5.52 8.99
N PHE A 401 9.53 5.80 8.06
CA PHE A 401 8.23 5.15 7.90
C PHE A 401 8.13 4.55 6.51
N GLY A 402 7.58 3.36 6.41
CA GLY A 402 7.28 2.77 5.12
C GLY A 402 6.15 1.75 5.15
N GLN A 403 5.49 1.58 4.00
CA GLN A 403 4.44 0.59 3.79
C GLN A 403 4.80 -0.34 2.64
N SER A 404 4.43 -1.63 2.75
CA SER A 404 4.70 -2.64 1.73
C SER A 404 6.22 -2.74 1.45
N ARG A 405 6.67 -2.65 0.19
CA ARG A 405 8.10 -2.51 -0.12
C ARG A 405 8.79 -1.45 0.74
N GLY A 406 8.14 -0.29 0.92
CA GLY A 406 8.67 0.78 1.77
C GLY A 406 8.88 0.34 3.22
N GLY A 407 8.08 -0.57 3.73
CA GLY A 407 8.26 -1.17 5.05
C GLY A 407 9.55 -1.98 5.15
N SER A 408 9.88 -2.77 4.12
CA SER A 408 11.17 -3.48 4.04
C SER A 408 12.34 -2.51 3.90
N VAL A 409 12.20 -1.49 3.04
CA VAL A 409 13.21 -0.43 2.88
C VAL A 409 13.44 0.29 4.21
N ALA A 410 12.39 0.56 4.99
CA ALA A 410 12.51 1.18 6.30
C ALA A 410 13.34 0.33 7.27
N LEU A 411 13.10 -0.97 7.30
CA LEU A 411 13.88 -1.91 8.11
C LEU A 411 15.34 -1.97 7.63
N LEU A 412 15.58 -2.18 6.33
CA LEU A 412 16.92 -2.27 5.75
C LEU A 412 17.72 -0.98 5.95
N ALA A 413 17.10 0.19 5.75
CA ALA A 413 17.75 1.47 5.96
C ALA A 413 18.24 1.65 7.42
N ALA A 414 17.41 1.29 8.39
CA ALA A 414 17.78 1.39 9.80
C ALA A 414 18.79 0.33 10.25
N ILE A 415 18.79 -0.86 9.63
CA ILE A 415 19.83 -1.85 9.80
C ILE A 415 21.17 -1.28 9.36
N ARG A 416 21.22 -0.59 8.22
CA ARG A 416 22.45 -0.10 7.57
C ARG A 416 22.93 1.26 8.09
N ASP A 417 22.02 2.13 8.54
CA ASP A 417 22.37 3.46 9.07
C ASP A 417 21.95 3.62 10.54
N LYS A 418 22.93 3.59 11.44
CA LYS A 418 22.72 3.69 12.89
C LYS A 418 22.23 5.07 13.37
N ARG A 419 22.22 6.09 12.50
CA ARG A 419 21.62 7.39 12.82
C ARG A 419 20.09 7.33 12.88
N ILE A 420 19.49 6.35 12.18
CA ILE A 420 18.03 6.13 12.24
C ILE A 420 17.68 5.53 13.61
N ARG A 421 16.84 6.23 14.38
CA ARG A 421 16.49 5.90 15.76
C ARG A 421 15.09 5.30 15.91
N ALA A 422 14.20 5.56 14.98
CA ALA A 422 12.81 5.11 15.00
C ALA A 422 12.41 4.55 13.64
N VAL A 423 11.85 3.34 13.64
CA VAL A 423 11.40 2.66 12.42
C VAL A 423 9.93 2.30 12.55
N VAL A 424 9.15 2.64 11.56
CA VAL A 424 7.78 2.14 11.41
C VAL A 424 7.66 1.41 10.08
N SER A 425 7.26 0.15 10.13
CA SER A 425 7.04 -0.71 8.96
C SER A 425 5.61 -1.23 8.95
N TRP A 426 4.84 -0.82 7.95
CA TRP A 426 3.50 -1.36 7.71
C TRP A 426 3.54 -2.39 6.59
N CYS A 427 3.15 -3.61 6.88
CA CYS A 427 3.05 -4.71 5.92
C CYS A 427 4.30 -4.89 5.05
N GLY A 428 5.50 -4.66 5.61
CA GLY A 428 6.77 -4.83 4.89
C GLY A 428 7.15 -6.30 4.79
N PRO A 429 7.36 -6.88 3.58
CA PRO A 429 7.92 -8.23 3.47
C PRO A 429 9.32 -8.28 4.10
N VAL A 430 9.58 -9.32 4.89
CA VAL A 430 10.84 -9.41 5.66
C VAL A 430 11.76 -10.56 5.23
N ASP A 431 11.25 -11.50 4.45
CA ASP A 431 12.01 -12.63 3.95
C ASP A 431 11.60 -13.01 2.53
N TRP A 432 12.55 -13.04 1.62
CA TRP A 432 12.33 -13.43 0.25
C TRP A 432 12.22 -14.94 0.04
N PHE A 433 12.74 -15.74 0.96
CA PHE A 433 12.81 -17.18 0.78
C PHE A 433 11.50 -17.89 1.13
N THR A 434 10.83 -17.44 2.19
CA THR A 434 9.66 -18.15 2.72
C THR A 434 8.39 -17.31 2.73
N HIS A 435 8.52 -15.97 2.75
CA HIS A 435 7.40 -15.08 3.05
C HIS A 435 7.02 -14.13 1.90
N MET A 436 7.82 -14.10 0.83
CA MET A 436 7.50 -13.32 -0.38
C MET A 436 6.68 -14.16 -1.34
N GLY A 437 5.38 -14.06 -1.19
CA GLY A 437 4.44 -14.71 -2.09
C GLY A 437 3.15 -13.89 -2.19
N SER A 438 2.38 -14.09 -3.25
CA SER A 438 1.04 -13.55 -3.37
C SER A 438 0.03 -14.68 -3.47
N GLY A 439 -1.18 -14.46 -2.95
CA GLY A 439 -2.24 -15.46 -3.02
C GLY A 439 -1.94 -16.77 -2.30
N GLY A 440 -1.06 -16.76 -1.27
CA GLY A 440 -0.69 -17.95 -0.49
C GLY A 440 0.42 -18.81 -1.10
N TRP A 441 1.09 -18.33 -2.14
CA TRP A 441 2.22 -19.02 -2.79
C TRP A 441 3.55 -18.51 -2.24
N SER A 442 4.49 -19.40 -2.00
CA SER A 442 5.88 -19.02 -1.71
C SER A 442 6.57 -18.52 -2.99
N LEU A 443 7.63 -17.72 -2.82
CA LEU A 443 8.45 -17.31 -3.96
C LEU A 443 9.03 -18.52 -4.71
N GLN A 444 9.39 -19.58 -4.00
CA GLN A 444 9.89 -20.81 -4.59
C GLN A 444 8.89 -21.42 -5.58
N GLU A 445 7.61 -21.52 -5.20
CA GLU A 445 6.55 -22.04 -6.07
C GLU A 445 6.35 -21.14 -7.29
N ILE A 446 6.34 -19.80 -7.09
CA ILE A 446 6.20 -18.82 -8.18
C ILE A 446 7.38 -18.92 -9.16
N VAL A 447 8.62 -19.05 -8.66
CA VAL A 447 9.81 -19.18 -9.51
C VAL A 447 9.81 -20.50 -10.28
N GLN A 448 9.51 -21.62 -9.61
CA GLN A 448 9.43 -22.94 -10.25
C GLN A 448 8.40 -22.92 -11.39
N GLU A 449 7.27 -22.30 -11.17
CA GLU A 449 6.20 -22.22 -12.14
C GLU A 449 6.56 -21.29 -13.31
N GLY A 450 7.08 -20.11 -13.04
CA GLY A 450 7.53 -19.16 -14.06
C GLY A 450 8.59 -19.73 -14.99
N LEU A 451 9.55 -20.49 -14.45
CA LEU A 451 10.56 -21.19 -15.24
C LEU A 451 9.92 -22.31 -16.09
N SER A 452 8.97 -23.06 -15.53
CA SER A 452 8.28 -24.16 -16.20
C SER A 452 7.46 -23.70 -17.39
N LEU A 453 6.80 -22.55 -17.28
CA LEU A 453 5.91 -22.00 -18.31
C LEU A 453 6.63 -21.10 -19.32
N ASN A 454 7.91 -20.79 -19.09
CA ASN A 454 8.61 -19.72 -19.81
C ASN A 454 7.78 -18.42 -19.83
N ALA A 455 7.08 -18.15 -18.74
CA ALA A 455 6.26 -16.97 -18.51
C ALA A 455 6.87 -16.12 -17.40
N VAL A 456 6.63 -14.81 -17.44
CA VAL A 456 7.02 -13.88 -16.36
C VAL A 456 5.76 -13.53 -15.59
N PRO A 457 5.55 -14.08 -14.39
CA PRO A 457 4.44 -13.65 -13.55
C PRO A 457 4.59 -12.17 -13.20
N PRO A 458 3.49 -11.41 -13.07
CA PRO A 458 3.54 -9.99 -12.74
C PRO A 458 3.97 -9.72 -11.28
N GLU A 459 3.96 -10.75 -10.44
CA GLU A 459 4.32 -10.68 -9.02
C GLU A 459 5.83 -10.50 -8.80
N PRO A 460 6.29 -10.24 -7.57
CA PRO A 460 7.71 -10.11 -7.23
C PRO A 460 8.59 -11.27 -7.72
N GLY A 461 8.08 -12.50 -7.66
CA GLY A 461 8.77 -13.67 -8.22
C GLY A 461 9.01 -13.58 -9.71
N GLY A 462 8.06 -13.00 -10.47
CA GLY A 462 8.22 -12.74 -11.90
C GLY A 462 9.31 -11.72 -12.18
N GLN A 463 9.34 -10.63 -11.43
CA GLN A 463 10.40 -9.61 -11.53
C GLN A 463 11.77 -10.19 -11.19
N PHE A 464 11.84 -11.04 -10.16
CA PHE A 464 13.05 -11.77 -9.80
C PHE A 464 13.53 -12.68 -10.94
N ILE A 465 12.62 -13.46 -11.55
CA ILE A 465 12.94 -14.33 -12.70
C ILE A 465 13.48 -13.49 -13.87
N GLU A 466 12.82 -12.38 -14.20
CA GLU A 466 13.23 -11.50 -15.28
C GLU A 466 14.63 -10.93 -15.04
N ARG A 467 14.87 -10.45 -13.83
CA ARG A 467 16.15 -9.82 -13.47
C ARG A 467 17.31 -10.79 -13.45
N TYR A 468 17.16 -11.91 -12.76
CA TYR A 468 18.29 -12.76 -12.38
C TYR A 468 18.41 -14.07 -13.15
N LEU A 469 17.32 -14.54 -13.74
CA LEU A 469 17.28 -15.85 -14.39
C LEU A 469 17.14 -15.80 -15.91
N ARG A 470 16.68 -14.69 -16.49
CA ARG A 470 16.44 -14.55 -17.93
C ARG A 470 17.28 -13.52 -18.66
N ARG A 471 17.78 -12.49 -17.99
CA ARG A 471 18.59 -11.47 -18.65
C ARG A 471 19.95 -12.03 -19.06
N SER A 472 20.43 -11.55 -20.21
CA SER A 472 21.63 -12.05 -20.87
C SER A 472 22.96 -11.52 -20.29
N ASN A 473 22.98 -11.01 -19.07
CA ASN A 473 24.24 -10.67 -18.41
C ASN A 473 24.79 -11.90 -17.67
N PRO A 474 25.87 -12.56 -18.17
CA PRO A 474 26.36 -13.81 -17.58
C PRO A 474 26.82 -13.70 -16.13
N GLU A 475 27.26 -12.51 -15.70
CA GLU A 475 27.72 -12.29 -14.32
C GLU A 475 26.54 -12.18 -13.33
N GLU A 476 25.41 -11.64 -13.78
CA GLU A 476 24.21 -11.50 -12.98
C GLU A 476 23.27 -12.73 -13.04
N GLN A 477 23.51 -13.66 -13.96
CA GLN A 477 22.70 -14.86 -14.16
C GLN A 477 23.12 -16.06 -13.30
N THR A 478 23.98 -15.86 -12.33
CA THR A 478 24.39 -16.95 -11.47
C THR A 478 23.38 -17.13 -10.33
N LEU A 479 23.09 -18.37 -10.00
CA LEU A 479 22.32 -18.74 -8.81
C LEU A 479 22.85 -18.04 -7.55
N ARG A 480 24.18 -17.98 -7.43
CA ARG A 480 24.84 -17.33 -6.30
C ARG A 480 24.49 -15.83 -6.24
N PHE A 481 24.45 -15.14 -7.37
CA PHE A 481 24.10 -13.72 -7.41
C PHE A 481 22.63 -13.51 -7.07
N ALA A 482 21.73 -14.32 -7.64
CA ALA A 482 20.30 -14.28 -7.32
C ALA A 482 20.07 -14.49 -5.81
N ARG A 483 20.69 -15.51 -5.24
CA ARG A 483 20.60 -15.83 -3.81
C ARG A 483 21.16 -14.70 -2.94
N HIS A 484 22.29 -14.12 -3.31
CA HIS A 484 22.88 -12.98 -2.63
C HIS A 484 21.90 -11.78 -2.57
N ARG A 485 21.26 -11.47 -3.70
CA ARG A 485 20.26 -10.39 -3.77
C ARG A 485 19.00 -10.69 -2.96
N MET A 486 18.56 -11.95 -2.90
CA MET A 486 17.44 -12.36 -2.05
C MET A 486 17.76 -12.12 -0.57
N ILE A 487 18.94 -12.54 -0.10
CA ILE A 487 19.37 -12.33 1.28
C ILE A 487 19.49 -10.82 1.57
N ALA A 488 20.15 -10.05 0.69
CA ALA A 488 20.31 -8.60 0.84
C ALA A 488 18.97 -7.84 0.87
N SER A 489 17.92 -8.42 0.30
CA SER A 489 16.57 -7.86 0.30
C SER A 489 15.69 -8.36 1.45
N SER A 490 16.23 -9.18 2.36
CA SER A 490 15.51 -9.84 3.46
C SER A 490 15.94 -9.27 4.82
N PRO A 491 15.24 -8.28 5.37
CA PRO A 491 15.57 -7.71 6.69
C PRO A 491 15.69 -8.74 7.81
N LEU A 492 14.97 -9.88 7.69
CA LEU A 492 14.90 -10.93 8.70
C LEU A 492 16.27 -11.45 9.15
N TYR A 493 17.27 -11.43 8.26
CA TYR A 493 18.62 -11.94 8.55
C TYR A 493 19.54 -10.94 9.27
N PHE A 494 19.07 -9.72 9.54
CA PHE A 494 19.87 -8.62 10.09
C PHE A 494 19.18 -7.90 11.25
N LEU A 495 18.16 -8.51 11.86
CA LEU A 495 17.29 -7.86 12.85
C LEU A 495 18.01 -7.40 14.11
N GLU A 496 19.14 -8.03 14.49
CA GLU A 496 19.95 -7.63 15.64
C GLU A 496 20.44 -6.18 15.54
N HIS A 497 20.56 -5.67 14.33
CA HIS A 497 21.02 -4.32 14.05
C HIS A 497 19.93 -3.24 14.13
N LEU A 498 18.66 -3.64 14.29
CA LEU A 498 17.55 -2.69 14.35
C LEU A 498 17.56 -1.84 15.64
N PRO A 499 17.20 -0.55 15.53
CA PRO A 499 16.95 0.32 16.69
C PRO A 499 15.54 0.06 17.28
N ARG A 500 14.86 1.11 17.73
CA ARG A 500 13.44 1.04 18.13
C ARG A 500 12.55 0.86 16.90
N VAL A 501 11.67 -0.13 16.94
CA VAL A 501 10.84 -0.54 15.80
C VAL A 501 9.39 -0.74 16.20
N LEU A 502 8.48 -0.26 15.37
CA LEU A 502 7.06 -0.64 15.36
C LEU A 502 6.72 -1.23 14.00
N CYS A 503 6.45 -2.52 13.95
CA CYS A 503 5.91 -3.20 12.76
C CYS A 503 4.42 -3.47 12.95
N SER A 504 3.63 -3.35 11.87
CA SER A 504 2.21 -3.67 11.89
C SER A 504 1.79 -4.40 10.62
N TYR A 505 0.97 -5.43 10.75
CA TYR A 505 0.50 -6.27 9.64
C TYR A 505 -0.98 -6.56 9.78
N GLY A 506 -1.71 -6.60 8.66
CA GLY A 506 -3.08 -7.05 8.64
C GLY A 506 -3.15 -8.58 8.69
N ARG A 507 -4.08 -9.13 9.51
CA ARG A 507 -4.31 -10.59 9.54
C ARG A 507 -4.77 -11.13 8.19
N GLU A 508 -5.55 -10.34 7.45
CA GLU A 508 -6.14 -10.72 6.18
C GLU A 508 -5.38 -10.15 4.97
N ASP A 509 -4.09 -9.80 5.17
CA ASP A 509 -3.24 -9.29 4.10
C ASP A 509 -2.93 -10.41 3.09
N MET A 510 -3.44 -10.25 1.85
CA MET A 510 -3.22 -11.18 0.75
C MET A 510 -1.97 -10.86 -0.08
N MET A 511 -1.39 -9.66 0.12
CA MET A 511 -0.19 -9.21 -0.60
C MET A 511 1.09 -9.58 0.16
N VAL A 512 1.09 -9.33 1.46
CA VAL A 512 2.19 -9.68 2.37
C VAL A 512 1.62 -10.54 3.50
N PRO A 513 1.73 -11.87 3.39
CA PRO A 513 1.12 -12.80 4.33
C PRO A 513 1.54 -12.56 5.77
N VAL A 514 0.62 -12.80 6.70
CA VAL A 514 0.78 -12.57 8.15
C VAL A 514 1.97 -13.32 8.76
N VAL A 515 2.46 -14.36 8.11
CA VAL A 515 3.67 -15.10 8.53
C VAL A 515 4.90 -14.21 8.65
N ASN A 516 4.97 -13.09 7.90
CA ASN A 516 6.01 -12.06 8.08
C ASN A 516 5.96 -11.44 9.49
N ALA A 517 4.75 -11.12 9.97
CA ALA A 517 4.54 -10.63 11.33
C ALA A 517 4.89 -11.68 12.37
N GLU A 518 4.49 -12.92 12.17
CA GLU A 518 4.75 -14.03 13.10
C GLU A 518 6.24 -14.27 13.28
N SER A 519 7.02 -14.20 12.20
CA SER A 519 8.48 -14.28 12.24
C SER A 519 9.11 -13.14 13.04
N LEU A 520 8.63 -11.89 12.82
CA LEU A 520 9.11 -10.74 13.59
C LEU A 520 8.71 -10.81 15.08
N ILE A 521 7.48 -11.22 15.39
CA ILE A 521 7.03 -11.40 16.77
C ILE A 521 7.92 -12.41 17.49
N GLN A 522 8.27 -13.48 16.82
CA GLN A 522 9.19 -14.48 17.39
C GLN A 522 10.59 -13.89 17.59
N ALA A 523 11.13 -13.19 16.60
CA ALA A 523 12.47 -12.60 16.64
C ALA A 523 12.59 -11.46 17.67
N PHE A 524 11.52 -10.72 17.92
CA PHE A 524 11.50 -9.58 18.84
C PHE A 524 11.24 -9.97 20.32
N ARG A 525 11.05 -11.26 20.61
CA ARG A 525 10.84 -11.72 21.99
C ARG A 525 11.98 -11.27 22.90
N GLY A 526 11.61 -10.65 24.02
CA GLY A 526 12.58 -10.13 24.98
C GLY A 526 13.21 -8.79 24.64
N SER A 527 12.80 -8.14 23.54
CA SER A 527 13.28 -6.82 23.12
C SER A 527 12.19 -5.77 23.32
N PRO A 528 12.14 -5.03 24.43
CA PRO A 528 11.05 -4.09 24.72
C PRO A 528 11.01 -2.89 23.78
N GLU A 529 12.04 -2.65 23.00
CA GLU A 529 12.16 -1.56 22.05
C GLU A 529 11.69 -1.93 20.64
N ARG A 530 11.35 -3.22 20.41
CA ARG A 530 10.94 -3.76 19.11
C ARG A 530 9.57 -4.41 19.25
N GLU A 531 8.59 -3.82 18.59
CA GLU A 531 7.19 -4.26 18.65
C GLU A 531 6.73 -4.67 17.26
N CYS A 532 6.05 -5.81 17.16
CA CYS A 532 5.33 -6.23 15.96
C CYS A 532 3.89 -6.57 16.33
N ARG A 533 2.94 -6.04 15.58
CA ARG A 533 1.50 -6.13 15.84
C ARG A 533 0.79 -6.78 14.65
N ILE A 534 -0.21 -7.59 14.95
CA ILE A 534 -1.15 -8.11 13.96
C ILE A 534 -2.50 -7.43 14.20
N VAL A 535 -3.03 -6.78 13.18
CA VAL A 535 -4.30 -6.05 13.22
C VAL A 535 -5.39 -6.97 12.68
N GLU A 536 -6.28 -7.40 13.56
CA GLU A 536 -7.38 -8.29 13.20
C GLU A 536 -8.37 -7.57 12.26
N GLY A 537 -8.86 -8.28 11.24
CA GLY A 537 -9.79 -7.75 10.24
C GLY A 537 -9.18 -6.76 9.23
N ALA A 538 -7.88 -6.47 9.32
CA ALA A 538 -7.18 -5.61 8.38
C ALA A 538 -6.50 -6.41 7.26
N GLY A 539 -6.49 -5.85 6.06
CA GLY A 539 -5.72 -6.32 4.91
C GLY A 539 -4.37 -5.61 4.76
N HIS A 540 -3.95 -5.41 3.50
CA HIS A 540 -2.70 -4.72 3.18
C HIS A 540 -2.68 -3.23 3.55
N ASP A 541 -3.84 -2.59 3.61
CA ASP A 541 -4.00 -1.21 4.06
C ASP A 541 -4.37 -1.20 5.54
N LEU A 542 -3.44 -0.75 6.38
CA LEU A 542 -3.60 -0.68 7.85
C LEU A 542 -4.25 0.61 8.31
N GLU A 543 -4.23 1.62 7.46
CA GLU A 543 -4.81 2.96 7.65
C GLU A 543 -4.93 3.42 9.13
N TRP A 544 -6.13 3.80 9.54
CA TRP A 544 -6.37 4.44 10.85
C TRP A 544 -6.14 3.57 12.07
N ALA A 545 -6.31 2.26 11.95
CA ALA A 545 -6.09 1.36 13.09
C ALA A 545 -4.68 1.56 13.67
N GLU A 546 -3.70 1.80 12.80
CA GLU A 546 -2.29 1.95 13.18
C GLU A 546 -1.76 3.39 13.17
N ALA A 547 -2.47 4.36 12.59
CA ALA A 547 -2.02 5.76 12.56
C ALA A 547 -1.78 6.32 13.97
N ARG A 548 -2.68 6.03 14.93
CA ARG A 548 -2.53 6.48 16.33
C ARG A 548 -1.30 5.87 17.00
N ALA A 549 -1.09 4.56 16.82
CA ALA A 549 0.07 3.87 17.39
C ALA A 549 1.37 4.37 16.77
N THR A 550 1.40 4.54 15.45
CA THR A 550 2.53 5.12 14.71
C THR A 550 2.87 6.53 15.20
N ARG A 551 1.87 7.41 15.32
CA ARG A 551 2.07 8.77 15.86
C ARG A 551 2.65 8.73 17.28
N ALA A 552 2.04 7.96 18.16
CA ALA A 552 2.49 7.84 19.54
C ALA A 552 3.94 7.32 19.64
N PHE A 553 4.29 6.34 18.82
CA PHE A 553 5.62 5.78 18.74
C PHE A 553 6.65 6.82 18.26
N LEU A 554 6.41 7.47 17.11
CA LEU A 554 7.33 8.43 16.51
C LEU A 554 7.52 9.68 17.40
N VAL A 555 6.42 10.23 17.92
CA VAL A 555 6.46 11.41 18.82
C VAL A 555 7.24 11.08 20.09
N ARG A 556 6.97 9.94 20.74
CA ARG A 556 7.70 9.51 21.92
C ARG A 556 9.20 9.30 21.63
N THR A 557 9.53 8.74 20.48
CA THR A 557 10.91 8.36 20.17
C THR A 557 11.75 9.55 19.68
N LEU A 558 11.15 10.49 18.95
CA LEU A 558 11.90 11.55 18.26
C LEU A 558 11.68 12.97 18.83
N LEU A 559 10.57 13.20 19.55
CA LEU A 559 10.22 14.53 20.06
C LEU A 559 10.26 14.66 21.59
N SER A 560 10.44 13.55 22.35
CA SER A 560 10.56 13.63 23.81
C SER A 560 11.87 14.30 24.23
N ALA A 561 11.82 15.06 25.31
CA ALA A 561 12.97 15.83 25.82
C ALA A 561 14.17 14.97 26.28
N ASP A 562 13.93 13.68 26.57
CA ASP A 562 14.96 12.73 27.03
C ASP A 562 15.90 12.23 25.91
N VAL A 563 15.74 12.71 24.68
CA VAL A 563 16.56 12.33 23.51
C VAL A 563 17.63 13.36 23.17
N ARG A 564 17.81 14.39 24.04
CA ARG A 564 18.84 15.42 23.86
C ARG A 564 20.19 15.00 24.43
#